data_9dffb72e34b033baf18cdfc2069c8795
#
_entry.id   9dffb72e34b033baf18cdfc2069c8795
#
_cell.length_a   1.000
_cell.length_b   1.000
_cell.length_c   1.000
_cell.angle_alpha   90.00
_cell.angle_beta   90.00
_cell.angle_gamma   90.00
#
_symmetry.space_group_name_H-M   'P 1'
#
loop_
_entity.id
_entity.type
_entity.pdbx_description
1 polymer ?
#
loop_
_entity_poly.entity_id
_entity_poly.type
_entity_poly.pdbx_seq_one_letter_code
_entity_poly.pdbx_strand_id
1 'polypeptide(L)'
;MNPSKKTPNKIFFIGIGGSGMSGLAEVLFNLGYEVSGSDIKESEVTERLEVLGINLSIGHKVTNLDDVDMVIKSTAIEGTNVELTHARKLGLPILERAELLSSLMNMKRGVAIAGTHGKTTTTSILASIMTEAMLDPTFINGGIINSFSSNAKLGTGDYMLAEADESDKSFLMLQPSLEIITNIDADHLVNYKNNMNNLEEAFIKFVKKLPFNGLLVACGDDPIIKKLVGSFSRKTILYGFEDHNDYIISNYKTESFTSEFTLSYDKDSVSRLKLNLPGKHNVLNATAASVLAIEEGVSLINIKSALEKFSGIRRRMEFLGNLGDTVVIDDYGHHPTEIRNTILTLRESFPGSEITMVFQPHRFSRTKDLYEEFVEVLQLVEGLILLEIYSAGEKPIDGISSSALLESLK
;
A
#
# COMPACT_ATOMS: atom_id res chain seq x y z
N MET A 1 -31.42 -24.04 27.02
CA MET A 1 -30.19 -24.46 26.30
C MET A 1 -29.87 -23.35 25.31
N ASN A 2 -28.80 -22.56 25.54
CA ASN A 2 -28.34 -21.60 24.56
C ASN A 2 -27.92 -22.36 23.29
N PRO A 3 -28.40 -22.00 22.08
CA PRO A 3 -27.85 -22.56 20.87
C PRO A 3 -26.35 -22.18 20.87
N SER A 4 -25.49 -23.18 20.79
CA SER A 4 -24.07 -23.00 20.62
C SER A 4 -23.86 -22.00 19.48
N LYS A 5 -23.26 -20.84 19.75
CA LYS A 5 -22.85 -19.91 18.71
C LYS A 5 -21.83 -20.66 17.84
N LYS A 6 -22.32 -21.17 16.70
CA LYS A 6 -21.47 -21.80 15.70
C LYS A 6 -20.45 -20.75 15.24
N THR A 7 -19.20 -21.11 15.18
CA THR A 7 -18.18 -20.23 14.60
C THR A 7 -18.61 -19.93 13.16
N PRO A 8 -18.66 -18.65 12.72
CA PRO A 8 -19.02 -18.30 11.36
C PRO A 8 -18.13 -19.05 10.37
N ASN A 9 -18.73 -19.72 9.40
CA ASN A 9 -18.02 -20.45 8.36
C ASN A 9 -18.30 -19.88 6.96
N LYS A 10 -19.49 -19.31 6.75
CA LYS A 10 -19.93 -18.73 5.48
C LYS A 10 -19.86 -17.23 5.54
N ILE A 11 -18.86 -16.66 4.85
CA ILE A 11 -18.50 -15.26 4.94
C ILE A 11 -18.78 -14.57 3.61
N PHE A 12 -19.57 -13.51 3.64
CA PHE A 12 -19.95 -12.73 2.47
C PHE A 12 -19.27 -11.36 2.45
N PHE A 13 -18.66 -11.00 1.32
CA PHE A 13 -17.99 -9.74 1.12
C PHE A 13 -18.81 -8.79 0.25
N ILE A 14 -19.17 -7.61 0.75
CA ILE A 14 -19.80 -6.53 -0.04
C ILE A 14 -18.71 -5.61 -0.58
N GLY A 15 -18.58 -5.54 -1.92
CA GLY A 15 -17.49 -4.82 -2.61
C GLY A 15 -16.19 -5.66 -2.64
N ILE A 16 -16.30 -6.95 -2.95
CA ILE A 16 -15.20 -7.92 -2.90
C ILE A 16 -14.05 -7.63 -3.86
N GLY A 17 -14.33 -6.97 -4.99
CA GLY A 17 -13.34 -6.62 -6.02
C GLY A 17 -12.40 -5.47 -5.62
N GLY A 18 -12.64 -4.80 -4.49
CA GLY A 18 -11.71 -3.80 -3.97
C GLY A 18 -10.35 -4.41 -3.60
N SER A 19 -9.24 -3.70 -3.86
CA SER A 19 -7.87 -4.22 -3.68
C SER A 19 -7.61 -4.79 -2.28
N GLY A 20 -8.05 -4.10 -1.23
CA GLY A 20 -7.91 -4.59 0.15
C GLY A 20 -8.92 -5.66 0.54
N MET A 21 -10.08 -5.75 -0.15
CA MET A 21 -11.12 -6.75 0.10
C MET A 21 -10.76 -8.09 -0.51
N SER A 22 -10.31 -8.08 -1.76
CA SER A 22 -9.96 -9.29 -2.52
C SER A 22 -8.86 -10.10 -1.86
N GLY A 23 -7.83 -9.43 -1.32
CA GLY A 23 -6.75 -10.09 -0.59
C GLY A 23 -7.23 -10.78 0.69
N LEU A 24 -8.13 -10.15 1.45
CA LEU A 24 -8.75 -10.76 2.63
C LEU A 24 -9.63 -11.95 2.27
N ALA A 25 -10.43 -11.83 1.20
CA ALA A 25 -11.28 -12.92 0.71
C ALA A 25 -10.44 -14.15 0.30
N GLU A 26 -9.33 -13.94 -0.43
CA GLU A 26 -8.39 -14.99 -0.81
C GLU A 26 -7.75 -15.67 0.41
N VAL A 27 -7.29 -14.89 1.40
CA VAL A 27 -6.70 -15.45 2.63
C VAL A 27 -7.73 -16.29 3.40
N LEU A 28 -8.97 -15.81 3.59
CA LEU A 28 -10.01 -16.58 4.26
C LEU A 28 -10.41 -17.84 3.50
N PHE A 29 -10.52 -17.76 2.17
CA PHE A 29 -10.80 -18.92 1.32
C PHE A 29 -9.71 -20.00 1.49
N ASN A 30 -8.44 -19.60 1.46
CA ASN A 30 -7.32 -20.51 1.66
C ASN A 30 -7.22 -21.05 3.11
N LEU A 31 -7.79 -20.34 4.09
CA LEU A 31 -7.97 -20.84 5.46
C LEU A 31 -9.11 -21.87 5.59
N GLY A 32 -9.87 -22.10 4.52
CA GLY A 32 -10.94 -23.10 4.48
C GLY A 32 -12.34 -22.57 4.82
N TYR A 33 -12.53 -21.24 4.87
CA TYR A 33 -13.88 -20.65 4.98
C TYR A 33 -14.63 -20.71 3.65
N GLU A 34 -15.95 -20.84 3.70
CA GLU A 34 -16.82 -20.68 2.54
C GLU A 34 -16.98 -19.18 2.24
N VAL A 35 -16.24 -18.69 1.25
CA VAL A 35 -16.22 -17.26 0.91
C VAL A 35 -17.07 -17.01 -0.31
N SER A 36 -17.91 -15.98 -0.21
CA SER A 36 -18.69 -15.43 -1.33
C SER A 36 -18.71 -13.91 -1.26
N GLY A 37 -19.19 -13.26 -2.33
CA GLY A 37 -19.29 -11.81 -2.30
C GLY A 37 -19.95 -11.20 -3.51
N SER A 38 -20.14 -9.89 -3.46
CA SER A 38 -20.68 -9.09 -4.55
C SER A 38 -19.82 -7.91 -4.91
N ASP A 39 -19.89 -7.49 -6.16
CA ASP A 39 -19.34 -6.21 -6.62
C ASP A 39 -20.28 -5.57 -7.65
N ILE A 40 -20.14 -4.27 -7.91
CA ILE A 40 -21.00 -3.54 -8.85
C ILE A 40 -20.69 -3.85 -10.32
N LYS A 41 -19.47 -4.32 -10.62
CA LYS A 41 -19.00 -4.61 -11.98
C LYS A 41 -17.97 -5.72 -11.99
N GLU A 42 -17.86 -6.37 -13.13
CA GLU A 42 -16.77 -7.30 -13.44
C GLU A 42 -15.43 -6.56 -13.55
N SER A 43 -14.35 -7.23 -13.17
CA SER A 43 -12.99 -6.74 -13.24
C SER A 43 -12.00 -7.91 -13.24
N GLU A 44 -10.75 -7.69 -13.62
CA GLU A 44 -9.69 -8.71 -13.53
C GLU A 44 -9.56 -9.30 -12.09
N VAL A 45 -9.88 -8.51 -11.07
CA VAL A 45 -9.86 -8.96 -9.68
C VAL A 45 -10.99 -9.94 -9.40
N THR A 46 -12.23 -9.62 -9.83
CA THR A 46 -13.39 -10.52 -9.65
C THR A 46 -13.22 -11.81 -10.43
N GLU A 47 -12.77 -11.73 -11.69
CA GLU A 47 -12.46 -12.91 -12.51
C GLU A 47 -11.42 -13.82 -11.86
N ARG A 48 -10.36 -13.25 -11.31
CA ARG A 48 -9.33 -14.00 -10.58
C ARG A 48 -9.89 -14.72 -9.35
N LEU A 49 -10.75 -14.07 -8.58
CA LEU A 49 -11.39 -14.67 -7.41
C LEU A 49 -12.35 -15.82 -7.80
N GLU A 50 -13.07 -15.70 -8.91
CA GLU A 50 -13.91 -16.79 -9.45
C GLU A 50 -13.07 -18.00 -9.89
N VAL A 51 -11.94 -17.76 -10.57
CA VAL A 51 -10.99 -18.81 -10.95
C VAL A 51 -10.43 -19.54 -9.72
N LEU A 52 -10.25 -18.84 -8.59
CA LEU A 52 -9.88 -19.46 -7.31
C LEU A 52 -10.98 -20.32 -6.69
N GLY A 53 -12.23 -20.18 -7.12
CA GLY A 53 -13.38 -20.92 -6.60
C GLY A 53 -14.26 -20.13 -5.63
N ILE A 54 -14.07 -18.82 -5.49
CA ILE A 54 -14.91 -17.94 -4.68
C ILE A 54 -16.20 -17.64 -5.46
N ASN A 55 -17.36 -17.81 -4.82
CA ASN A 55 -18.65 -17.56 -5.45
C ASN A 55 -18.97 -16.06 -5.48
N LEU A 56 -19.11 -15.49 -6.68
CA LEU A 56 -19.29 -14.06 -6.89
C LEU A 56 -20.65 -13.72 -7.52
N SER A 57 -21.16 -12.55 -7.17
CA SER A 57 -22.37 -11.96 -7.75
C SER A 57 -22.08 -10.55 -8.26
N ILE A 58 -22.41 -10.27 -9.50
CA ILE A 58 -22.37 -8.91 -10.03
C ILE A 58 -23.71 -8.23 -9.75
N GLY A 59 -23.60 -7.06 -9.08
CA GLY A 59 -24.73 -6.31 -8.55
C GLY A 59 -25.15 -6.73 -7.13
N HIS A 60 -25.57 -5.73 -6.36
CA HIS A 60 -26.01 -5.92 -4.98
C HIS A 60 -27.48 -6.33 -4.91
N LYS A 61 -27.78 -7.49 -4.33
CA LYS A 61 -29.14 -8.05 -4.19
C LYS A 61 -29.32 -8.70 -2.83
N VAL A 62 -30.51 -8.60 -2.26
CA VAL A 62 -30.84 -9.21 -0.96
C VAL A 62 -30.66 -10.73 -0.95
N THR A 63 -30.92 -11.39 -2.09
CA THR A 63 -30.76 -12.84 -2.27
C THR A 63 -29.30 -13.32 -2.23
N ASN A 64 -28.34 -12.42 -2.34
CA ASN A 64 -26.93 -12.77 -2.23
C ASN A 64 -26.53 -13.17 -0.80
N LEU A 65 -27.39 -12.87 0.20
CA LEU A 65 -27.16 -13.19 1.61
C LEU A 65 -27.88 -14.45 2.09
N ASP A 66 -28.46 -15.23 1.17
CA ASP A 66 -29.07 -16.49 1.55
C ASP A 66 -27.99 -17.45 2.07
N ASP A 67 -28.21 -17.98 3.31
CA ASP A 67 -27.27 -18.93 3.95
C ASP A 67 -25.86 -18.36 4.27
N VAL A 68 -25.78 -17.11 4.77
CA VAL A 68 -24.55 -16.43 5.18
C VAL A 68 -24.49 -16.33 6.71
N ASP A 69 -23.31 -16.56 7.29
CA ASP A 69 -23.11 -16.45 8.75
C ASP A 69 -22.60 -15.05 9.17
N MET A 70 -21.84 -14.37 8.29
CA MET A 70 -21.18 -13.08 8.58
C MET A 70 -20.98 -12.27 7.30
N VAL A 71 -21.03 -10.96 7.42
CA VAL A 71 -20.79 -10.01 6.32
C VAL A 71 -19.56 -9.17 6.60
N ILE A 72 -18.70 -9.04 5.59
CA ILE A 72 -17.58 -8.10 5.58
C ILE A 72 -17.90 -6.99 4.58
N LYS A 73 -17.75 -5.73 5.00
CA LYS A 73 -18.01 -4.61 4.10
C LYS A 73 -16.76 -3.77 3.83
N SER A 74 -16.66 -3.26 2.61
CA SER A 74 -15.70 -2.21 2.26
C SER A 74 -16.15 -0.85 2.82
N THR A 75 -15.20 0.03 3.12
CA THR A 75 -15.47 1.43 3.51
C THR A 75 -16.18 2.22 2.40
N ALA A 76 -16.05 1.81 1.13
CA ALA A 76 -16.74 2.39 -0.01
C ALA A 76 -18.25 2.07 -0.08
N ILE A 77 -18.74 1.12 0.74
CA ILE A 77 -20.14 0.71 0.74
C ILE A 77 -20.97 1.66 1.62
N GLU A 78 -21.91 2.34 0.97
CA GLU A 78 -22.81 3.27 1.66
C GLU A 78 -23.76 2.54 2.62
N GLY A 79 -24.16 3.23 3.68
CA GLY A 79 -25.08 2.69 4.70
C GLY A 79 -26.46 2.29 4.17
N THR A 80 -26.83 2.78 2.98
CA THR A 80 -28.09 2.52 2.25
C THR A 80 -28.03 1.30 1.33
N ASN A 81 -26.85 0.66 1.17
CA ASN A 81 -26.70 -0.53 0.34
C ASN A 81 -27.71 -1.61 0.72
N VAL A 82 -28.34 -2.24 -0.29
CA VAL A 82 -29.46 -3.19 -0.09
C VAL A 82 -29.04 -4.44 0.67
N GLU A 83 -27.82 -4.95 0.41
CA GLU A 83 -27.26 -6.13 1.11
C GLU A 83 -26.91 -5.77 2.54
N LEU A 84 -26.26 -4.63 2.77
CA LEU A 84 -25.93 -4.16 4.12
C LEU A 84 -27.20 -3.92 4.97
N THR A 85 -28.23 -3.35 4.37
CA THR A 85 -29.53 -3.12 5.03
C THR A 85 -30.22 -4.46 5.33
N HIS A 86 -30.13 -5.44 4.41
CA HIS A 86 -30.71 -6.76 4.62
C HIS A 86 -29.96 -7.57 5.69
N ALA A 87 -28.62 -7.52 5.71
CA ALA A 87 -27.79 -8.14 6.74
C ALA A 87 -28.16 -7.66 8.15
N ARG A 88 -28.41 -6.34 8.30
CA ARG A 88 -28.89 -5.76 9.58
C ARG A 88 -30.26 -6.31 9.98
N LYS A 89 -31.20 -6.46 9.02
CA LYS A 89 -32.53 -7.02 9.29
C LYS A 89 -32.47 -8.49 9.71
N LEU A 90 -31.55 -9.26 9.14
CA LEU A 90 -31.30 -10.65 9.51
C LEU A 90 -30.53 -10.80 10.83
N GLY A 91 -29.99 -9.71 11.39
CA GLY A 91 -29.15 -9.74 12.59
C GLY A 91 -27.80 -10.41 12.37
N LEU A 92 -27.30 -10.44 11.13
CA LEU A 92 -25.98 -10.99 10.81
C LEU A 92 -24.87 -10.12 11.41
N PRO A 93 -23.79 -10.70 11.94
CA PRO A 93 -22.59 -9.97 12.28
C PRO A 93 -22.04 -9.25 11.04
N ILE A 94 -21.70 -7.97 11.18
CA ILE A 94 -21.12 -7.16 10.12
C ILE A 94 -19.79 -6.62 10.63
N LEU A 95 -18.71 -6.92 9.94
CA LEU A 95 -17.37 -6.40 10.23
C LEU A 95 -16.91 -5.44 9.13
N GLU A 96 -16.17 -4.44 9.54
CA GLU A 96 -15.39 -3.60 8.64
C GLU A 96 -14.18 -4.38 8.12
N ARG A 97 -13.69 -4.05 6.91
CA ARG A 97 -12.46 -4.60 6.34
C ARG A 97 -11.28 -4.59 7.33
N ALA A 98 -11.09 -3.46 8.01
CA ALA A 98 -9.97 -3.30 8.95
C ALA A 98 -10.13 -4.11 10.24
N GLU A 99 -11.36 -4.37 10.70
CA GLU A 99 -11.62 -5.25 11.85
C GLU A 99 -11.23 -6.70 11.53
N LEU A 100 -11.60 -7.17 10.32
CA LEU A 100 -11.19 -8.50 9.85
C LEU A 100 -9.66 -8.58 9.71
N LEU A 101 -9.03 -7.58 9.09
CA LEU A 101 -7.58 -7.52 8.93
C LEU A 101 -6.87 -7.55 10.30
N SER A 102 -7.36 -6.77 11.26
CA SER A 102 -6.84 -6.78 12.64
C SER A 102 -6.98 -8.15 13.30
N SER A 103 -8.12 -8.80 13.11
CA SER A 103 -8.37 -10.14 13.65
C SER A 103 -7.40 -11.18 13.09
N LEU A 104 -7.16 -11.17 11.79
CA LEU A 104 -6.19 -12.05 11.12
C LEU A 104 -4.75 -11.72 11.57
N MET A 105 -4.41 -10.44 11.67
CA MET A 105 -3.08 -9.98 12.11
C MET A 105 -2.77 -10.46 13.54
N ASN A 106 -3.76 -10.49 14.43
CA ASN A 106 -3.60 -10.96 15.81
C ASN A 106 -3.38 -12.48 15.93
N MET A 107 -3.62 -13.25 14.86
CA MET A 107 -3.35 -14.69 14.84
C MET A 107 -1.88 -15.01 14.55
N LYS A 108 -1.10 -14.02 14.14
CA LYS A 108 0.31 -14.14 13.74
C LYS A 108 1.13 -12.98 14.33
N ARG A 109 2.43 -12.97 14.10
CA ARG A 109 3.29 -11.81 14.37
C ARG A 109 3.02 -10.74 13.31
N GLY A 110 2.09 -9.85 13.59
CA GLY A 110 1.60 -8.84 12.66
C GLY A 110 2.64 -7.75 12.41
N VAL A 111 2.87 -7.44 11.14
CA VAL A 111 3.68 -6.32 10.65
C VAL A 111 2.78 -5.38 9.88
N ALA A 112 2.64 -4.15 10.34
CA ALA A 112 1.86 -3.13 9.68
C ALA A 112 2.77 -2.10 9.01
N ILE A 113 2.57 -1.87 7.73
CA ILE A 113 3.33 -0.92 6.93
C ILE A 113 2.45 0.30 6.66
N ALA A 114 2.74 1.40 7.36
CA ALA A 114 2.03 2.67 7.27
C ALA A 114 2.89 3.75 6.59
N GLY A 115 2.25 4.88 6.32
CA GLY A 115 2.82 6.06 5.69
C GLY A 115 2.02 6.51 4.49
N THR A 116 2.18 7.75 4.07
CA THR A 116 1.41 8.29 2.96
C THR A 116 1.79 7.62 1.64
N HIS A 117 3.08 7.47 1.38
CA HIS A 117 3.63 6.88 0.15
C HIS A 117 4.53 5.67 0.43
N GLY A 118 4.66 4.76 -0.53
CA GLY A 118 5.59 3.64 -0.47
C GLY A 118 5.12 2.39 0.27
N LYS A 119 3.93 2.38 0.88
CA LYS A 119 3.36 1.24 1.62
C LYS A 119 3.41 -0.06 0.81
N THR A 120 2.80 -0.06 -0.37
CA THR A 120 2.73 -1.22 -1.28
C THR A 120 4.10 -1.75 -1.65
N THR A 121 5.03 -0.86 -1.98
CA THR A 121 6.40 -1.24 -2.37
C THR A 121 7.15 -1.85 -1.19
N THR A 122 7.08 -1.23 -0.02
CA THR A 122 7.74 -1.71 1.19
C THR A 122 7.19 -3.07 1.63
N THR A 123 5.86 -3.25 1.61
CA THR A 123 5.20 -4.54 1.92
C THR A 123 5.64 -5.63 0.96
N SER A 124 5.72 -5.32 -0.34
CA SER A 124 6.14 -6.27 -1.38
C SER A 124 7.59 -6.70 -1.22
N ILE A 125 8.48 -5.76 -0.95
CA ILE A 125 9.92 -6.04 -0.73
C ILE A 125 10.09 -6.87 0.55
N LEU A 126 9.41 -6.51 1.63
CA LEU A 126 9.47 -7.28 2.88
C LEU A 126 8.94 -8.71 2.71
N ALA A 127 7.83 -8.89 1.99
CA ALA A 127 7.29 -10.20 1.67
C ALA A 127 8.30 -11.04 0.86
N SER A 128 9.00 -10.42 -0.09
CA SER A 128 10.04 -11.09 -0.89
C SER A 128 11.25 -11.47 -0.03
N ILE A 129 11.71 -10.59 0.86
CA ILE A 129 12.82 -10.86 1.78
C ILE A 129 12.48 -12.02 2.72
N MET A 130 11.30 -11.98 3.35
CA MET A 130 10.88 -13.04 4.27
C MET A 130 10.65 -14.38 3.57
N THR A 131 10.17 -14.36 2.32
CA THR A 131 10.03 -15.57 1.51
C THR A 131 11.38 -16.16 1.13
N GLU A 132 12.35 -15.35 0.71
CA GLU A 132 13.73 -15.79 0.42
C GLU A 132 14.41 -16.35 1.68
N ALA A 133 14.06 -15.83 2.86
CA ALA A 133 14.51 -16.32 4.15
C ALA A 133 13.75 -17.58 4.64
N MET A 134 12.89 -18.17 3.81
CA MET A 134 12.08 -19.35 4.13
C MET A 134 11.11 -19.15 5.31
N LEU A 135 10.72 -17.90 5.61
CA LEU A 135 9.78 -17.57 6.67
C LEU A 135 8.31 -17.66 6.22
N ASP A 136 8.05 -17.85 4.94
CA ASP A 136 6.74 -18.04 4.30
C ASP A 136 5.61 -17.18 4.92
N PRO A 137 5.69 -15.84 4.84
CA PRO A 137 4.73 -14.96 5.47
C PRO A 137 3.35 -15.01 4.79
N THR A 138 2.29 -14.80 5.57
CA THR A 138 1.02 -14.33 5.03
C THR A 138 1.15 -12.85 4.69
N PHE A 139 0.67 -12.42 3.52
CA PHE A 139 0.66 -10.99 3.22
C PHE A 139 -0.64 -10.55 2.52
N ILE A 140 -1.02 -9.29 2.74
CA ILE A 140 -2.10 -8.58 2.06
C ILE A 140 -1.56 -7.22 1.64
N ASN A 141 -1.49 -7.01 0.33
CA ASN A 141 -0.85 -5.86 -0.32
C ASN A 141 -1.85 -5.09 -1.18
N GLY A 142 -1.61 -3.80 -1.41
CA GLY A 142 -2.45 -2.96 -2.27
C GLY A 142 -2.26 -3.22 -3.76
N GLY A 143 -1.11 -3.78 -4.17
CA GLY A 143 -0.76 -4.09 -5.55
C GLY A 143 -0.34 -5.54 -5.76
N ILE A 144 -0.41 -6.00 -7.00
CA ILE A 144 0.04 -7.34 -7.40
C ILE A 144 1.56 -7.36 -7.40
N ILE A 145 2.14 -8.28 -6.62
CA ILE A 145 3.58 -8.54 -6.60
C ILE A 145 3.88 -9.51 -7.75
N ASN A 146 4.76 -9.12 -8.67
CA ASN A 146 5.00 -9.86 -9.90
C ASN A 146 5.47 -11.31 -9.64
N SER A 147 6.37 -11.52 -8.66
CA SER A 147 6.88 -12.85 -8.31
C SER A 147 5.83 -13.79 -7.73
N PHE A 148 4.74 -13.26 -7.17
CA PHE A 148 3.64 -14.06 -6.63
C PHE A 148 2.40 -14.05 -7.52
N SER A 149 2.35 -13.20 -8.56
CA SER A 149 1.18 -12.98 -9.42
C SER A 149 -0.11 -12.70 -8.62
N SER A 150 0.01 -12.22 -7.40
CA SER A 150 -1.10 -11.94 -6.48
C SER A 150 -0.79 -10.74 -5.59
N ASN A 151 -1.84 -10.12 -5.08
CA ASN A 151 -1.76 -9.10 -4.04
C ASN A 151 -1.95 -9.67 -2.62
N ALA A 152 -2.18 -10.97 -2.49
CA ALA A 152 -2.29 -11.64 -1.20
C ALA A 152 -1.79 -13.08 -1.29
N LYS A 153 -1.34 -13.61 -0.16
CA LYS A 153 -0.93 -15.01 -0.02
C LYS A 153 -1.17 -15.45 1.42
N LEU A 154 -1.72 -16.63 1.61
CA LEU A 154 -1.69 -17.32 2.89
C LEU A 154 -0.36 -18.10 2.99
N GLY A 155 0.52 -17.67 3.88
CA GLY A 155 1.75 -18.40 4.22
C GLY A 155 1.57 -19.26 5.44
N THR A 156 2.43 -20.27 5.56
CA THR A 156 2.46 -21.21 6.71
C THR A 156 3.28 -20.68 7.89
N GLY A 157 4.09 -19.63 7.67
CA GLY A 157 4.95 -19.04 8.69
C GLY A 157 4.21 -18.14 9.69
N ASP A 158 4.96 -17.67 10.67
CA ASP A 158 4.42 -16.93 11.83
C ASP A 158 4.11 -15.46 11.55
N TYR A 159 4.54 -14.91 10.41
CA TYR A 159 4.37 -13.49 10.09
C TYR A 159 3.14 -13.21 9.24
N MET A 160 2.51 -12.06 9.52
CA MET A 160 1.48 -11.48 8.65
C MET A 160 1.83 -10.04 8.34
N LEU A 161 2.03 -9.73 7.07
CA LEU A 161 2.37 -8.41 6.54
C LEU A 161 1.14 -7.77 5.95
N ALA A 162 0.85 -6.53 6.31
CA ALA A 162 -0.26 -5.81 5.70
C ALA A 162 0.01 -4.31 5.62
N GLU A 163 -0.54 -3.70 4.58
CA GLU A 163 -0.61 -2.25 4.50
C GLU A 163 -1.59 -1.71 5.54
N ALA A 164 -1.17 -0.68 6.25
CA ALA A 164 -1.95 0.06 7.23
C ALA A 164 -2.40 1.39 6.60
N ASP A 165 -3.68 1.48 6.23
CA ASP A 165 -4.21 2.61 5.49
C ASP A 165 -4.59 3.75 6.43
N GLU A 166 -3.86 4.86 6.34
CA GLU A 166 -4.11 6.08 7.09
C GLU A 166 -5.24 6.91 6.49
N SER A 167 -5.52 6.73 5.19
CA SER A 167 -6.41 7.61 4.44
C SER A 167 -7.82 7.69 5.00
N ASP A 168 -8.35 6.59 5.55
CA ASP A 168 -9.67 6.48 6.19
C ASP A 168 -9.58 6.25 7.72
N LYS A 169 -8.39 6.36 8.31
CA LYS A 169 -8.08 6.06 9.72
C LYS A 169 -8.24 4.59 10.11
N SER A 170 -8.47 3.70 9.17
CA SER A 170 -8.66 2.28 9.45
C SER A 170 -7.42 1.62 10.08
N PHE A 171 -6.22 2.15 9.81
CA PHE A 171 -4.98 1.69 10.44
C PHE A 171 -5.04 1.74 11.98
N LEU A 172 -5.83 2.63 12.57
CA LEU A 172 -6.01 2.71 14.02
C LEU A 172 -6.76 1.51 14.62
N MET A 173 -7.39 0.67 13.80
CA MET A 173 -8.02 -0.57 14.25
C MET A 173 -7.01 -1.72 14.37
N LEU A 174 -5.85 -1.62 13.71
CA LEU A 174 -4.84 -2.66 13.73
C LEU A 174 -4.11 -2.71 15.09
N GLN A 175 -3.59 -3.89 15.41
CA GLN A 175 -2.79 -4.16 16.61
C GLN A 175 -1.54 -4.94 16.21
N PRO A 176 -0.60 -4.31 15.52
CA PRO A 176 0.60 -4.98 15.03
C PRO A 176 1.59 -5.24 16.16
N SER A 177 2.49 -6.22 15.94
CA SER A 177 3.69 -6.44 16.76
C SER A 177 4.88 -5.61 16.30
N LEU A 178 4.90 -5.30 14.99
CA LEU A 178 5.96 -4.56 14.31
C LEU A 178 5.34 -3.53 13.37
N GLU A 179 5.95 -2.38 13.26
CA GLU A 179 5.49 -1.29 12.39
C GLU A 179 6.62 -0.76 11.53
N ILE A 180 6.28 -0.38 10.29
CA ILE A 180 7.09 0.49 9.45
C ILE A 180 6.29 1.77 9.17
N ILE A 181 6.92 2.93 9.32
CA ILE A 181 6.38 4.22 8.84
C ILE A 181 7.35 4.77 7.80
N THR A 182 6.90 4.84 6.55
CA THR A 182 7.73 5.26 5.42
C THR A 182 7.90 6.77 5.31
N ASN A 183 6.82 7.51 5.47
CA ASN A 183 6.76 8.98 5.45
C ASN A 183 5.37 9.44 5.93
N ILE A 184 5.23 10.73 6.21
CA ILE A 184 3.96 11.37 6.55
C ILE A 184 3.82 12.64 5.71
N ASP A 185 2.86 12.66 4.78
CA ASP A 185 2.63 13.79 3.87
C ASP A 185 1.18 14.27 3.97
N ALA A 186 0.91 15.47 3.48
CA ALA A 186 -0.39 16.14 3.53
C ALA A 186 -1.37 15.59 2.47
N ASP A 187 -1.64 14.28 2.49
CA ASP A 187 -2.69 13.67 1.68
C ASP A 187 -3.89 13.23 2.54
N HIS A 188 -5.07 13.14 1.94
CA HIS A 188 -6.31 12.70 2.58
C HIS A 188 -6.72 13.51 3.84
N LEU A 189 -6.28 14.77 3.96
CA LEU A 189 -6.53 15.63 5.13
C LEU A 189 -8.02 15.87 5.42
N VAL A 190 -8.90 15.68 4.45
CA VAL A 190 -10.36 15.75 4.64
C VAL A 190 -10.81 14.85 5.79
N ASN A 191 -10.26 13.63 5.90
CA ASN A 191 -10.55 12.70 6.97
C ASN A 191 -9.93 13.11 8.31
N TYR A 192 -9.02 14.09 8.30
CA TYR A 192 -8.35 14.68 9.48
C TYR A 192 -8.81 16.12 9.76
N LYS A 193 -10.03 16.49 9.28
CA LYS A 193 -10.59 17.84 9.43
C LYS A 193 -9.71 18.93 8.79
N ASN A 194 -9.05 18.62 7.68
CA ASN A 194 -8.08 19.46 6.98
C ASN A 194 -6.99 20.03 7.90
N ASN A 195 -6.52 19.22 8.85
CA ASN A 195 -5.53 19.64 9.84
C ASN A 195 -4.42 18.61 9.98
N MET A 196 -3.21 19.00 9.64
CA MET A 196 -2.00 18.17 9.72
C MET A 196 -1.74 17.65 11.13
N ASN A 197 -1.99 18.44 12.17
CA ASN A 197 -1.80 17.98 13.55
C ASN A 197 -2.69 16.78 13.89
N ASN A 198 -3.90 16.68 13.32
CA ASN A 198 -4.78 15.54 13.54
C ASN A 198 -4.23 14.25 12.87
N LEU A 199 -3.57 14.39 11.73
CA LEU A 199 -2.87 13.29 11.06
C LEU A 199 -1.66 12.84 11.89
N GLU A 200 -0.83 13.79 12.33
CA GLU A 200 0.32 13.54 13.21
C GLU A 200 -0.11 12.81 14.50
N GLU A 201 -1.18 13.28 15.17
CA GLU A 201 -1.73 12.62 16.35
C GLU A 201 -2.22 11.18 16.05
N ALA A 202 -2.77 10.93 14.87
CA ALA A 202 -3.20 9.60 14.48
C ALA A 202 -2.00 8.65 14.35
N PHE A 203 -0.89 9.09 13.75
CA PHE A 203 0.34 8.29 13.71
C PHE A 203 0.91 8.04 15.12
N ILE A 204 0.91 9.03 16.01
CA ILE A 204 1.33 8.82 17.42
C ILE A 204 0.41 7.79 18.09
N LYS A 205 -0.90 7.85 17.87
CA LYS A 205 -1.85 6.86 18.39
C LYS A 205 -1.63 5.47 17.80
N PHE A 206 -1.25 5.40 16.52
CA PHE A 206 -0.95 4.14 15.86
C PHE A 206 0.29 3.47 16.48
N VAL A 207 1.40 4.19 16.63
CA VAL A 207 2.61 3.67 17.29
C VAL A 207 2.33 3.19 18.72
N LYS A 208 1.39 3.80 19.43
CA LYS A 208 0.97 3.32 20.77
C LYS A 208 0.25 1.97 20.74
N LYS A 209 -0.21 1.49 19.58
CA LYS A 209 -0.80 0.15 19.42
C LYS A 209 0.23 -0.96 19.52
N LEU A 210 1.49 -0.68 19.21
CA LEU A 210 2.57 -1.63 19.42
C LEU A 210 2.61 -2.13 20.88
N PRO A 211 2.84 -3.41 21.12
CA PRO A 211 3.07 -3.94 22.46
C PRO A 211 4.36 -3.34 23.06
N PHE A 212 4.59 -3.57 24.36
CA PHE A 212 5.78 -3.03 25.06
C PHE A 212 7.11 -3.51 24.45
N ASN A 213 7.13 -4.70 23.85
CA ASN A 213 8.26 -5.30 23.15
C ASN A 213 8.17 -5.18 21.62
N GLY A 214 7.26 -4.34 21.10
CA GLY A 214 7.11 -4.07 19.69
C GLY A 214 8.24 -3.16 19.17
N LEU A 215 8.38 -3.14 17.85
CA LEU A 215 9.40 -2.36 17.15
C LEU A 215 8.74 -1.49 16.08
N LEU A 216 9.15 -0.21 16.05
CA LEU A 216 8.90 0.72 14.95
C LEU A 216 10.18 0.91 14.15
N VAL A 217 10.11 0.77 12.83
CA VAL A 217 11.13 1.22 11.87
C VAL A 217 10.58 2.43 11.13
N ALA A 218 11.24 3.57 11.18
CA ALA A 218 10.72 4.81 10.63
C ALA A 218 11.77 5.58 9.83
N CYS A 219 11.33 6.25 8.75
CA CYS A 219 12.21 7.07 7.91
C CYS A 219 12.59 8.37 8.64
N GLY A 220 13.84 8.47 9.14
CA GLY A 220 14.31 9.66 9.83
C GLY A 220 14.58 10.84 8.93
N ASP A 221 14.65 10.65 7.60
CA ASP A 221 14.77 11.75 6.64
C ASP A 221 13.43 12.49 6.43
N ASP A 222 12.31 11.90 6.85
CA ASP A 222 11.01 12.56 6.79
C ASP A 222 10.92 13.64 7.88
N PRO A 223 10.62 14.90 7.53
CA PRO A 223 10.64 16.02 8.48
C PRO A 223 9.57 15.90 9.57
N ILE A 224 8.44 15.24 9.27
CA ILE A 224 7.35 15.06 10.23
C ILE A 224 7.69 13.92 11.18
N ILE A 225 8.20 12.80 10.68
CA ILE A 225 8.69 11.70 11.54
C ILE A 225 9.80 12.21 12.45
N LYS A 226 10.76 12.97 11.93
CA LYS A 226 11.83 13.61 12.70
C LYS A 226 11.29 14.49 13.84
N LYS A 227 10.22 15.25 13.59
CA LYS A 227 9.51 16.05 14.59
C LYS A 227 8.83 15.16 15.65
N LEU A 228 8.24 14.04 15.23
CA LEU A 228 7.37 13.22 16.08
C LEU A 228 8.11 12.13 16.86
N VAL A 229 9.33 11.75 16.47
CA VAL A 229 10.06 10.61 17.04
C VAL A 229 10.19 10.70 18.57
N GLY A 230 10.40 11.88 19.12
CA GLY A 230 10.43 12.11 20.57
C GLY A 230 9.11 11.82 21.30
N SER A 231 7.98 11.72 20.57
CA SER A 231 6.65 11.40 21.09
C SER A 231 6.32 9.91 20.95
N PHE A 232 7.14 9.14 20.24
CA PHE A 232 6.96 7.70 20.08
C PHE A 232 7.39 6.98 21.36
N SER A 233 6.46 6.27 21.97
CA SER A 233 6.68 5.60 23.26
C SER A 233 7.09 4.14 23.12
N ARG A 234 7.70 3.76 21.99
CA ARG A 234 8.11 2.39 21.66
C ARG A 234 9.54 2.38 21.14
N LYS A 235 10.19 1.19 21.16
CA LYS A 235 11.50 1.03 20.51
C LYS A 235 11.35 1.47 19.06
N THR A 236 12.11 2.49 18.68
CA THR A 236 12.11 3.07 17.35
C THR A 236 13.52 3.02 16.79
N ILE A 237 13.63 2.57 15.54
CA ILE A 237 14.85 2.55 14.74
C ILE A 237 14.63 3.45 13.55
N LEU A 238 15.53 4.41 13.37
CA LEU A 238 15.50 5.35 12.26
C LEU A 238 16.39 4.87 11.12
N TYR A 239 15.92 5.07 9.89
CA TYR A 239 16.68 4.80 8.67
C TYR A 239 16.57 5.96 7.70
N GLY A 240 17.60 6.14 6.86
CA GLY A 240 17.61 7.17 5.83
C GLY A 240 19.00 7.50 5.33
N PHE A 241 19.12 8.59 4.61
CA PHE A 241 20.38 9.10 4.06
C PHE A 241 21.11 10.03 5.03
N GLU A 242 20.39 10.65 5.98
CA GLU A 242 20.94 11.61 6.93
C GLU A 242 21.72 10.90 8.05
N ASP A 243 22.81 11.53 8.53
CA ASP A 243 23.74 10.95 9.50
C ASP A 243 23.16 10.72 10.90
N HIS A 244 21.98 11.27 11.21
CA HIS A 244 21.31 11.09 12.50
C HIS A 244 20.50 9.78 12.59
N ASN A 245 20.39 9.04 11.50
CA ASN A 245 19.70 7.76 11.46
C ASN A 245 20.53 6.64 12.10
N ASP A 246 19.86 5.64 12.64
CA ASP A 246 20.50 4.42 13.16
C ASP A 246 21.04 3.57 12.01
N TYR A 247 20.29 3.47 10.91
CA TYR A 247 20.70 2.84 9.66
C TYR A 247 20.87 3.89 8.57
N ILE A 248 22.10 4.05 8.09
CA ILE A 248 22.47 5.11 7.16
C ILE A 248 22.68 4.54 5.77
N ILE A 249 22.02 5.16 4.79
CA ILE A 249 22.17 4.87 3.36
C ILE A 249 23.24 5.78 2.78
N SER A 250 24.22 5.20 2.12
CA SER A 250 25.28 5.94 1.44
C SER A 250 25.63 5.33 0.06
N ASN A 251 26.49 5.99 -0.70
CA ASN A 251 26.95 5.51 -2.01
C ASN A 251 25.81 5.12 -2.98
N TYR A 252 24.68 5.81 -2.88
CA TYR A 252 23.54 5.60 -3.77
C TYR A 252 23.89 5.91 -5.22
N LYS A 253 23.52 4.99 -6.12
CA LYS A 253 23.55 5.16 -7.57
C LYS A 253 22.36 4.47 -8.18
N THR A 254 21.77 5.04 -9.21
CA THR A 254 20.76 4.40 -10.04
C THR A 254 21.23 4.36 -11.50
N GLU A 255 20.91 3.29 -12.18
CA GLU A 255 21.21 3.10 -13.60
C GLU A 255 20.14 2.20 -14.21
N SER A 256 19.51 2.68 -15.28
CA SER A 256 18.38 1.99 -15.92
C SER A 256 17.31 1.59 -14.90
N PHE A 257 17.09 0.32 -14.68
CA PHE A 257 16.06 -0.20 -13.78
C PHE A 257 16.60 -0.70 -12.43
N THR A 258 17.82 -0.33 -12.06
CA THR A 258 18.44 -0.82 -10.82
C THR A 258 19.01 0.31 -9.97
N SER A 259 19.05 0.10 -8.67
CA SER A 259 19.73 0.97 -7.71
C SER A 259 20.78 0.19 -6.93
N GLU A 260 21.93 0.79 -6.68
CA GLU A 260 22.97 0.27 -5.77
C GLU A 260 23.19 1.25 -4.64
N PHE A 261 23.37 0.75 -3.43
CA PHE A 261 23.62 1.56 -2.24
C PHE A 261 24.35 0.77 -1.16
N THR A 262 24.91 1.47 -0.20
CA THR A 262 25.52 0.88 0.99
C THR A 262 24.64 1.18 2.19
N LEU A 263 24.35 0.16 3.00
CA LEU A 263 23.65 0.28 4.28
C LEU A 263 24.66 0.12 5.42
N SER A 264 24.69 1.06 6.35
CA SER A 264 25.58 1.06 7.51
C SER A 264 24.77 1.16 8.80
N TYR A 265 25.29 0.57 9.89
CA TYR A 265 24.77 0.67 11.25
C TYR A 265 25.92 1.04 12.19
N ASP A 266 25.73 2.01 13.09
CA ASP A 266 26.77 2.49 14.01
C ASP A 266 28.13 2.84 13.34
N LYS A 267 28.08 3.36 12.10
CA LYS A 267 29.23 3.65 11.23
C LYS A 267 29.96 2.43 10.67
N ASP A 268 29.62 1.24 11.08
CA ASP A 268 30.13 0.02 10.45
C ASP A 268 29.32 -0.32 9.19
N SER A 269 30.04 -0.63 8.10
CA SER A 269 29.40 -1.00 6.85
C SER A 269 28.71 -2.34 7.00
N VAL A 270 27.40 -2.34 6.93
CA VAL A 270 26.60 -3.58 6.97
C VAL A 270 26.72 -4.31 5.65
N SER A 271 26.45 -3.65 4.54
CA SER A 271 26.50 -4.29 3.23
C SER A 271 26.31 -3.33 2.06
N ARG A 272 26.91 -3.64 0.92
CA ARG A 272 26.49 -3.11 -0.39
C ARG A 272 25.31 -3.93 -0.88
N LEU A 273 24.22 -3.25 -1.21
CA LEU A 273 22.97 -3.80 -1.67
C LEU A 273 22.68 -3.37 -3.11
N LYS A 274 22.07 -4.26 -3.87
CA LYS A 274 21.55 -3.97 -5.21
C LYS A 274 20.06 -4.26 -5.20
N LEU A 275 19.26 -3.27 -5.62
CA LEU A 275 17.82 -3.36 -5.74
C LEU A 275 17.43 -3.34 -7.22
N ASN A 276 16.62 -4.27 -7.63
CA ASN A 276 16.07 -4.32 -8.98
C ASN A 276 14.86 -3.40 -9.15
N LEU A 277 14.97 -2.17 -8.65
CA LEU A 277 14.08 -1.03 -8.85
C LEU A 277 14.92 0.25 -8.83
N PRO A 278 14.63 1.22 -9.70
CA PRO A 278 15.31 2.50 -9.71
C PRO A 278 14.71 3.47 -8.70
N GLY A 279 15.49 4.47 -8.31
CA GLY A 279 15.04 5.65 -7.62
C GLY A 279 15.28 5.65 -6.10
N LYS A 280 15.60 6.85 -5.61
CA LYS A 280 15.93 7.12 -4.21
C LYS A 280 14.80 6.70 -3.25
N HIS A 281 13.54 6.94 -3.64
CA HIS A 281 12.37 6.55 -2.83
C HIS A 281 12.22 5.03 -2.71
N ASN A 282 12.56 4.26 -3.76
CA ASN A 282 12.55 2.80 -3.72
C ASN A 282 13.71 2.25 -2.88
N VAL A 283 14.85 2.93 -2.85
CA VAL A 283 15.95 2.60 -1.93
C VAL A 283 15.51 2.83 -0.47
N LEU A 284 14.78 3.91 -0.17
CA LEU A 284 14.20 4.11 1.16
C LEU A 284 13.21 2.99 1.53
N ASN A 285 12.31 2.62 0.63
CA ASN A 285 11.35 1.52 0.84
C ASN A 285 12.06 0.18 1.07
N ALA A 286 13.10 -0.12 0.28
CA ALA A 286 13.90 -1.34 0.43
C ALA A 286 14.70 -1.34 1.73
N THR A 287 15.20 -0.19 2.14
CA THR A 287 15.91 -0.04 3.41
C THR A 287 14.99 -0.28 4.59
N ALA A 288 13.77 0.28 4.59
CA ALA A 288 12.77 0.03 5.63
C ALA A 288 12.50 -1.47 5.81
N ALA A 289 12.23 -2.17 4.70
CA ALA A 289 12.01 -3.60 4.69
C ALA A 289 13.23 -4.40 5.17
N SER A 290 14.44 -4.00 4.72
CA SER A 290 15.69 -4.65 5.10
C SER A 290 16.01 -4.47 6.57
N VAL A 291 15.84 -3.26 7.12
CA VAL A 291 16.08 -2.96 8.54
C VAL A 291 15.16 -3.80 9.42
N LEU A 292 13.85 -3.83 9.12
CA LEU A 292 12.93 -4.65 9.90
C LEU A 292 13.29 -6.14 9.80
N ALA A 293 13.68 -6.63 8.64
CA ALA A 293 14.10 -8.00 8.45
C ALA A 293 15.40 -8.33 9.23
N ILE A 294 16.38 -7.40 9.27
CA ILE A 294 17.62 -7.55 10.07
C ILE A 294 17.27 -7.66 11.56
N GLU A 295 16.42 -6.79 12.07
CA GLU A 295 16.00 -6.79 13.48
C GLU A 295 15.21 -8.06 13.86
N GLU A 296 14.55 -8.70 12.90
CA GLU A 296 13.88 -9.99 13.04
C GLU A 296 14.83 -11.20 12.74
N GLY A 297 16.13 -10.96 12.58
CA GLY A 297 17.16 -12.00 12.47
C GLY A 297 17.34 -12.59 11.07
N VAL A 298 16.80 -11.95 10.02
CA VAL A 298 17.03 -12.39 8.63
C VAL A 298 18.48 -12.09 8.22
N SER A 299 19.14 -13.07 7.62
CA SER A 299 20.53 -12.92 7.19
C SER A 299 20.67 -11.93 6.04
N LEU A 300 21.78 -11.20 6.02
CA LEU A 300 22.12 -10.28 4.92
C LEU A 300 22.20 -10.98 3.56
N ILE A 301 22.55 -12.27 3.54
CA ILE A 301 22.60 -13.06 2.30
C ILE A 301 21.21 -13.18 1.68
N ASN A 302 20.20 -13.48 2.52
CA ASN A 302 18.82 -13.59 2.07
C ASN A 302 18.27 -12.22 1.62
N ILE A 303 18.59 -11.15 2.36
CA ILE A 303 18.19 -9.79 2.00
C ILE A 303 18.77 -9.39 0.63
N LYS A 304 20.07 -9.58 0.42
CA LYS A 304 20.72 -9.32 -0.88
C LYS A 304 20.05 -10.09 -2.01
N SER A 305 19.90 -11.40 -1.82
CA SER A 305 19.30 -12.27 -2.82
C SER A 305 17.87 -11.82 -3.17
N ALA A 306 17.07 -11.47 -2.17
CA ALA A 306 15.70 -11.01 -2.38
C ALA A 306 15.63 -9.69 -3.15
N LEU A 307 16.46 -8.71 -2.81
CA LEU A 307 16.50 -7.41 -3.48
C LEU A 307 16.97 -7.52 -4.95
N GLU A 308 17.97 -8.34 -5.23
CA GLU A 308 18.47 -8.60 -6.58
C GLU A 308 17.47 -9.35 -7.46
N LYS A 309 16.67 -10.25 -6.87
CA LYS A 309 15.63 -11.02 -7.57
C LYS A 309 14.28 -10.31 -7.63
N PHE A 310 14.13 -9.19 -6.95
CA PHE A 310 12.84 -8.50 -6.87
C PHE A 310 12.34 -8.12 -8.26
N SER A 311 11.20 -8.66 -8.65
CA SER A 311 10.65 -8.52 -10.00
C SER A 311 9.68 -7.33 -10.16
N GLY A 312 9.59 -6.48 -9.11
CA GLY A 312 8.71 -5.32 -9.12
C GLY A 312 7.26 -5.63 -8.78
N ILE A 313 6.44 -4.61 -8.91
CA ILE A 313 5.00 -4.61 -8.61
C ILE A 313 4.29 -4.03 -9.82
N ARG A 314 3.16 -4.57 -10.20
CA ARG A 314 2.35 -4.01 -11.29
C ARG A 314 2.06 -2.54 -11.04
N ARG A 315 2.28 -1.74 -12.08
CA ARG A 315 2.04 -0.30 -12.09
C ARG A 315 2.86 0.48 -11.04
N ARG A 316 4.06 0.03 -10.69
CA ARG A 316 5.03 0.75 -9.84
C ARG A 316 6.39 0.74 -10.53
N MET A 317 6.67 1.79 -11.33
CA MET A 317 7.84 1.85 -12.22
C MET A 317 7.96 0.58 -13.08
N GLU A 318 6.82 0.03 -13.52
CA GLU A 318 6.76 -1.24 -14.25
C GLU A 318 7.23 -1.04 -15.69
N PHE A 319 8.27 -1.76 -16.08
CA PHE A 319 8.73 -1.80 -17.47
C PHE A 319 7.77 -2.66 -18.30
N LEU A 320 7.07 -2.04 -19.26
CA LEU A 320 6.13 -2.73 -20.15
C LEU A 320 6.79 -3.22 -21.44
N GLY A 321 7.92 -2.63 -21.82
CA GLY A 321 8.63 -2.96 -23.06
C GLY A 321 9.15 -1.73 -23.80
N ASN A 322 9.57 -1.93 -25.03
CA ASN A 322 10.03 -0.87 -25.91
C ASN A 322 9.11 -0.69 -27.12
N LEU A 323 8.85 0.56 -27.48
CA LEU A 323 8.19 0.94 -28.71
C LEU A 323 9.24 1.63 -29.61
N GLY A 324 9.90 0.89 -30.48
CA GLY A 324 11.11 1.35 -31.16
C GLY A 324 12.22 1.64 -30.13
N ASP A 325 12.75 2.85 -30.14
CA ASP A 325 13.78 3.30 -29.18
C ASP A 325 13.19 3.86 -27.89
N THR A 326 11.86 3.93 -27.78
CA THR A 326 11.17 4.48 -26.60
C THR A 326 10.91 3.39 -25.57
N VAL A 327 11.39 3.62 -24.34
CA VAL A 327 11.07 2.78 -23.16
C VAL A 327 9.69 3.13 -22.65
N VAL A 328 8.84 2.12 -22.48
CA VAL A 328 7.46 2.31 -21.94
C VAL A 328 7.40 1.82 -20.51
N ILE A 329 6.96 2.71 -19.60
CA ILE A 329 6.87 2.46 -18.16
C ILE A 329 5.47 2.79 -17.69
N ASP A 330 4.87 1.92 -16.87
CA ASP A 330 3.60 2.18 -16.17
C ASP A 330 3.85 2.45 -14.69
N ASP A 331 3.26 3.55 -14.19
CA ASP A 331 3.32 3.92 -12.79
C ASP A 331 1.94 4.32 -12.27
N TYR A 332 1.64 3.95 -11.05
CA TYR A 332 0.35 4.25 -10.39
C TYR A 332 0.33 5.63 -9.73
N GLY A 333 1.40 6.40 -9.85
CA GLY A 333 1.53 7.74 -9.28
C GLY A 333 0.33 8.62 -9.61
N HIS A 334 -0.36 9.08 -8.59
CA HIS A 334 -1.56 9.91 -8.71
C HIS A 334 -1.53 11.13 -7.77
N HIS A 335 -0.55 11.23 -6.91
CA HIS A 335 -0.21 12.39 -6.09
C HIS A 335 0.96 13.16 -6.71
N PRO A 336 1.01 14.51 -6.67
CA PRO A 336 2.13 15.28 -7.23
C PRO A 336 3.50 14.83 -6.73
N THR A 337 3.62 14.49 -5.44
CA THR A 337 4.87 13.96 -4.85
C THR A 337 5.30 12.65 -5.51
N GLU A 338 4.36 11.73 -5.77
CA GLU A 338 4.66 10.44 -6.45
C GLU A 338 5.11 10.68 -7.89
N ILE A 339 4.37 11.50 -8.64
CA ILE A 339 4.68 11.86 -10.03
C ILE A 339 6.06 12.50 -10.11
N ARG A 340 6.38 13.45 -9.21
CA ARG A 340 7.69 14.09 -9.14
C ARG A 340 8.80 13.07 -8.91
N ASN A 341 8.61 12.15 -7.97
CA ASN A 341 9.59 11.10 -7.68
C ASN A 341 9.81 10.17 -8.88
N THR A 342 8.74 9.81 -9.61
CA THR A 342 8.82 9.01 -10.84
C THR A 342 9.61 9.76 -11.92
N ILE A 343 9.30 11.04 -12.18
CA ILE A 343 10.02 11.85 -13.18
C ILE A 343 11.49 11.99 -12.82
N LEU A 344 11.82 12.33 -11.57
CA LEU A 344 13.21 12.47 -11.11
C LEU A 344 13.97 11.15 -11.24
N THR A 345 13.33 10.04 -10.90
CA THR A 345 13.91 8.71 -11.06
C THR A 345 14.21 8.40 -12.52
N LEU A 346 13.29 8.72 -13.43
CA LEU A 346 13.51 8.52 -14.86
C LEU A 346 14.65 9.38 -15.40
N ARG A 347 14.77 10.63 -14.94
CA ARG A 347 15.90 11.52 -15.29
C ARG A 347 17.25 10.97 -14.85
N GLU A 348 17.28 10.41 -13.62
CA GLU A 348 18.50 9.79 -13.11
C GLU A 348 18.83 8.48 -13.83
N SER A 349 17.82 7.66 -14.13
CA SER A 349 17.96 6.32 -14.72
C SER A 349 18.30 6.34 -16.21
N PHE A 350 17.81 7.36 -16.93
CA PHE A 350 17.95 7.54 -18.38
C PHE A 350 18.43 8.97 -18.72
N PRO A 351 19.69 9.31 -18.37
CA PRO A 351 20.21 10.66 -18.60
C PRO A 351 20.15 11.07 -20.08
N GLY A 352 19.64 12.26 -20.34
CA GLY A 352 19.52 12.83 -21.68
C GLY A 352 18.31 12.35 -22.50
N SER A 353 17.47 11.48 -21.96
CA SER A 353 16.21 11.08 -22.59
C SER A 353 15.11 12.12 -22.36
N GLU A 354 14.27 12.34 -23.35
CA GLU A 354 13.02 13.12 -23.22
C GLU A 354 11.95 12.25 -22.61
N ILE A 355 11.13 12.85 -21.73
CA ILE A 355 10.01 12.17 -21.07
C ILE A 355 8.71 12.67 -21.69
N THR A 356 7.93 11.74 -22.28
CA THR A 356 6.54 11.98 -22.63
C THR A 356 5.64 11.27 -21.64
N MET A 357 4.83 12.03 -20.91
CA MET A 357 3.92 11.50 -19.90
C MET A 357 2.49 11.44 -20.41
N VAL A 358 1.84 10.29 -20.26
CA VAL A 358 0.38 10.15 -20.41
C VAL A 358 -0.20 10.11 -19.01
N PHE A 359 -0.95 11.12 -18.62
CA PHE A 359 -1.47 11.26 -17.26
C PHE A 359 -2.99 11.37 -17.21
N GLN A 360 -3.63 10.59 -16.33
CA GLN A 360 -5.04 10.70 -16.01
C GLN A 360 -5.20 11.15 -14.56
N PRO A 361 -5.61 12.38 -14.28
CA PRO A 361 -5.89 12.83 -12.92
C PRO A 361 -6.99 11.97 -12.28
N HIS A 362 -6.83 11.63 -11.00
CA HIS A 362 -7.75 10.77 -10.27
C HIS A 362 -8.47 11.55 -9.18
N ARG A 363 -9.79 11.71 -9.31
CA ARG A 363 -10.73 12.49 -8.49
C ARG A 363 -10.67 14.00 -8.70
N PHE A 364 -11.84 14.60 -8.77
CA PHE A 364 -11.99 16.04 -8.84
C PHE A 364 -11.54 16.74 -7.56
N SER A 365 -11.83 16.15 -6.39
CA SER A 365 -11.43 16.70 -5.10
C SER A 365 -9.91 16.81 -4.98
N ARG A 366 -9.16 15.73 -5.27
CA ARG A 366 -7.69 15.76 -5.23
C ARG A 366 -7.12 16.75 -6.24
N THR A 367 -7.65 16.78 -7.48
CA THR A 367 -7.18 17.71 -8.51
C THR A 367 -7.37 19.15 -8.07
N LYS A 368 -8.48 19.47 -7.37
CA LYS A 368 -8.73 20.78 -6.81
C LYS A 368 -7.77 21.13 -5.68
N ASP A 369 -7.64 20.21 -4.71
CA ASP A 369 -6.90 20.46 -3.46
C ASP A 369 -5.40 20.62 -3.70
N LEU A 370 -4.86 19.95 -4.74
CA LEU A 370 -3.44 19.96 -5.13
C LEU A 370 -3.19 20.59 -6.50
N TYR A 371 -4.04 21.56 -6.90
CA TYR A 371 -4.03 22.10 -8.26
C TYR A 371 -2.68 22.71 -8.64
N GLU A 372 -2.12 23.54 -7.78
CA GLU A 372 -0.86 24.24 -8.03
C GLU A 372 0.32 23.23 -8.08
N GLU A 373 0.32 22.24 -7.20
CA GLU A 373 1.33 21.19 -7.18
C GLU A 373 1.26 20.33 -8.46
N PHE A 374 0.05 20.08 -8.99
CA PHE A 374 -0.08 19.41 -10.29
C PHE A 374 0.48 20.28 -11.41
N VAL A 375 0.19 21.57 -11.43
CA VAL A 375 0.76 22.48 -12.44
C VAL A 375 2.29 22.44 -12.39
N GLU A 376 2.89 22.55 -11.19
CA GLU A 376 4.33 22.49 -11.03
C GLU A 376 4.95 21.16 -11.53
N VAL A 377 4.36 20.02 -11.17
CA VAL A 377 4.96 18.71 -11.49
C VAL A 377 4.79 18.36 -12.97
N LEU A 378 3.66 18.72 -13.59
CA LEU A 378 3.39 18.44 -14.99
C LEU A 378 4.28 19.24 -15.95
N GLN A 379 4.86 20.36 -15.50
CA GLN A 379 5.86 21.14 -16.25
C GLN A 379 7.25 20.48 -16.31
N LEU A 380 7.48 19.43 -15.53
CA LEU A 380 8.80 18.77 -15.48
C LEU A 380 9.08 17.84 -16.66
N VAL A 381 8.13 17.64 -17.56
CA VAL A 381 8.26 16.73 -18.72
C VAL A 381 8.24 17.50 -20.03
N GLU A 382 8.88 16.97 -21.07
CA GLU A 382 8.95 17.59 -22.41
C GLU A 382 7.66 17.37 -23.19
N GLY A 383 7.00 16.23 -23.01
CA GLY A 383 5.74 15.88 -23.63
C GLY A 383 4.68 15.51 -22.62
N LEU A 384 3.47 16.06 -22.75
CA LEU A 384 2.34 15.74 -21.89
C LEU A 384 1.09 15.44 -22.70
N ILE A 385 0.49 14.28 -22.44
CA ILE A 385 -0.86 13.91 -22.89
C ILE A 385 -1.71 13.80 -21.64
N LEU A 386 -2.64 14.74 -21.47
CA LEU A 386 -3.52 14.81 -20.31
C LEU A 386 -4.89 14.25 -20.66
N LEU A 387 -5.28 13.16 -19.99
CA LEU A 387 -6.59 12.53 -20.14
C LEU A 387 -7.63 13.21 -19.24
N GLU A 388 -8.91 12.99 -19.52
CA GLU A 388 -10.00 13.48 -18.67
C GLU A 388 -9.89 12.93 -17.25
N ILE A 389 -10.29 13.76 -16.26
CA ILE A 389 -10.25 13.36 -14.85
C ILE A 389 -11.11 12.12 -14.63
N TYR A 390 -10.52 11.06 -14.07
CA TYR A 390 -11.27 9.91 -13.60
C TYR A 390 -12.00 10.25 -12.30
N SER A 391 -13.31 10.23 -12.33
CA SER A 391 -14.14 10.74 -11.24
C SER A 391 -14.11 9.89 -9.97
N ALA A 392 -13.86 8.59 -10.09
CA ALA A 392 -13.98 7.63 -8.97
C ALA A 392 -15.31 7.76 -8.19
N GLY A 393 -16.41 8.09 -8.89
CA GLY A 393 -17.74 8.29 -8.30
C GLY A 393 -18.03 9.71 -7.81
N GLU A 394 -17.07 10.63 -7.84
CA GLU A 394 -17.28 12.03 -7.49
C GLU A 394 -18.03 12.78 -8.59
N LYS A 395 -18.77 13.82 -8.20
CA LYS A 395 -19.35 14.76 -9.15
C LYS A 395 -18.30 15.75 -9.65
N PRO A 396 -18.40 16.23 -10.90
CA PRO A 396 -17.54 17.30 -11.39
C PRO A 396 -17.58 18.54 -10.48
N ILE A 397 -16.44 19.23 -10.36
CA ILE A 397 -16.30 20.48 -9.61
C ILE A 397 -16.08 21.61 -10.61
N ASP A 398 -16.83 22.70 -10.51
CA ASP A 398 -16.71 23.85 -11.41
C ASP A 398 -15.29 24.41 -11.41
N GLY A 399 -14.76 24.65 -12.61
CA GLY A 399 -13.40 25.15 -12.83
C GLY A 399 -12.29 24.07 -12.72
N ILE A 400 -12.62 22.84 -12.35
CA ILE A 400 -11.65 21.74 -12.22
C ILE A 400 -11.83 20.77 -13.38
N SER A 401 -10.90 20.81 -14.32
CA SER A 401 -10.87 19.94 -15.50
C SER A 401 -9.43 19.75 -16.00
N SER A 402 -9.22 18.73 -16.81
CA SER A 402 -7.93 18.53 -17.49
C SER A 402 -7.60 19.69 -18.44
N SER A 403 -8.62 20.29 -19.08
CA SER A 403 -8.44 21.46 -19.91
C SER A 403 -7.96 22.68 -19.10
N ALA A 404 -8.53 22.92 -17.90
CA ALA A 404 -8.08 24.00 -17.02
C ALA A 404 -6.63 23.80 -16.56
N LEU A 405 -6.25 22.57 -16.20
CA LEU A 405 -4.85 22.23 -15.89
C LEU A 405 -3.93 22.53 -17.07
N LEU A 406 -4.31 22.12 -18.29
CA LEU A 406 -3.52 22.33 -19.49
C LEU A 406 -3.36 23.83 -19.83
N GLU A 407 -4.39 24.65 -19.59
CA GLU A 407 -4.32 26.11 -19.76
C GLU A 407 -3.33 26.75 -18.77
N SER A 408 -3.26 26.26 -17.54
CA SER A 408 -2.33 26.74 -16.51
C SER A 408 -0.87 26.35 -16.76
N LEU A 409 -0.61 25.39 -17.67
CA LEU A 409 0.73 24.95 -18.07
C LEU A 409 1.32 25.81 -19.22
N LYS A 410 0.51 26.65 -19.86
CA LYS A 410 0.92 27.58 -20.96
C LYS A 410 1.46 28.88 -20.41
#